data_905c2f3756415b2bd6dda835ca3bc461
#
_entry.id   905c2f3756415b2bd6dda835ca3bc461
#
_cell.length_a   1.000
_cell.length_b   1.000
_cell.length_c   1.000
_cell.angle_alpha   90.00
_cell.angle_beta   90.00
_cell.angle_gamma   90.00
#
_symmetry.space_group_name_H-M   'P 1'
#
loop_
_entity.id
_entity.type
_entity.pdbx_description
1 polymer ?
#
loop_
_entity_poly.entity_id
_entity_poly.type
_entity_poly.pdbx_seq_one_letter_code
_entity_poly.pdbx_strand_id
1 'polypeptide(L)'
;MPSTNPNLFEPPTAEQLSRHLEQHPAINVGGLQGRGSLLLMVAVAGLGLILMNQPGFALLPLLGLLALMAYLSGQARTARELQARVNRVWELAMIRRYREALGQAWDLVPACRTKPDLHGRAVTVIAHILGELGKDEAAEVAYGYLMDRLPADHPLALRLRVQRAVAALCSGRLADGDEALRKVRGAAESSTDPTLAASVRMARLVQDVHTGHYADAISEAEQTEAALLPLGIDAAYGHGLLALCFHHLSERDPAADAPQKQQLAERAKALWDKATLLIPASALVYRHPDLKPLLHPPTDPSTTIEPAPPE
;
A
#
# COMPACT_ATOMS: atom_id res chain seq x y z
N MET A 1 14.70 -10.55 -25.76
CA MET A 1 14.42 -9.93 -24.45
C MET A 1 14.01 -8.49 -24.73
N PRO A 2 12.79 -8.05 -24.46
CA PRO A 2 12.43 -6.66 -24.63
C PRO A 2 13.26 -5.82 -23.66
N SER A 3 13.96 -4.80 -24.17
CA SER A 3 14.68 -3.83 -23.36
C SER A 3 13.63 -3.03 -22.59
N THR A 4 13.35 -3.41 -21.36
CA THR A 4 12.49 -2.66 -20.46
C THR A 4 13.25 -1.40 -20.03
N ASN A 5 13.05 -0.32 -20.78
CA ASN A 5 13.37 1.00 -20.26
C ASN A 5 12.48 1.19 -18.99
N PRO A 6 13.04 1.24 -17.78
CA PRO A 6 12.26 1.30 -16.54
C PRO A 6 11.37 2.54 -16.44
N ASN A 7 11.61 3.55 -17.30
CA ASN A 7 10.80 4.76 -17.40
C ASN A 7 9.51 4.58 -18.22
N LEU A 8 9.30 3.41 -18.85
CA LEU A 8 8.16 3.15 -19.74
C LEU A 8 7.23 2.05 -19.24
N PHE A 9 7.40 1.56 -18.00
CA PHE A 9 6.52 0.53 -17.47
C PHE A 9 5.11 1.11 -17.23
N GLU A 10 4.15 0.67 -18.03
CA GLU A 10 2.75 1.03 -17.84
C GLU A 10 2.14 0.23 -16.71
N PRO A 11 1.36 0.87 -15.81
CA PRO A 11 0.67 0.14 -14.74
C PRO A 11 -0.24 -0.93 -15.32
N PRO A 12 -0.17 -2.19 -14.84
CA PRO A 12 -0.97 -3.29 -15.34
C PRO A 12 -2.46 -3.06 -15.03
N THR A 13 -3.32 -3.61 -15.89
CA THR A 13 -4.74 -3.75 -15.57
C THR A 13 -4.96 -4.82 -14.50
N ALA A 14 -6.14 -4.84 -13.88
CA ALA A 14 -6.54 -5.86 -12.91
C ALA A 14 -6.39 -7.29 -13.49
N GLU A 15 -6.81 -7.49 -14.74
CA GLU A 15 -6.73 -8.78 -15.42
C GLU A 15 -5.27 -9.21 -15.70
N GLN A 16 -4.42 -8.28 -16.12
CA GLN A 16 -2.99 -8.55 -16.35
C GLN A 16 -2.30 -8.94 -15.05
N LEU A 17 -2.61 -8.24 -13.96
CA LEU A 17 -2.06 -8.55 -12.64
C LEU A 17 -2.55 -9.91 -12.13
N SER A 18 -3.86 -10.20 -12.23
CA SER A 18 -4.41 -11.52 -11.85
C SER A 18 -3.69 -12.65 -12.56
N ARG A 19 -3.57 -12.57 -13.89
CA ARG A 19 -2.85 -13.56 -14.69
C ARG A 19 -1.38 -13.70 -14.27
N HIS A 20 -0.70 -12.59 -14.00
CA HIS A 20 0.70 -12.63 -13.57
C HIS A 20 0.87 -13.33 -12.21
N LEU A 21 -0.01 -13.04 -11.26
CA LEU A 21 0.00 -13.66 -9.94
C LEU A 21 -0.39 -15.15 -9.98
N GLU A 22 -1.32 -15.53 -10.87
CA GLU A 22 -1.71 -16.92 -11.10
C GLU A 22 -0.61 -17.75 -11.78
N GLN A 23 0.14 -17.14 -12.70
CA GLN A 23 1.29 -17.77 -13.36
C GLN A 23 2.49 -17.93 -12.41
N HIS A 24 2.60 -17.07 -11.41
CA HIS A 24 3.72 -17.02 -10.48
C HIS A 24 3.27 -17.10 -9.02
N PRO A 25 2.49 -18.12 -8.61
CA PRO A 25 2.03 -18.23 -7.24
C PRO A 25 3.21 -18.48 -6.29
N ALA A 26 3.10 -17.99 -5.06
CA ALA A 26 4.04 -18.35 -4.02
C ALA A 26 4.00 -19.86 -3.78
N ILE A 27 5.15 -20.50 -3.82
CA ILE A 27 5.28 -21.93 -3.52
C ILE A 27 5.62 -22.05 -2.03
N ASN A 28 4.70 -22.64 -1.26
CA ASN A 28 4.96 -22.88 0.16
C ASN A 28 5.88 -24.09 0.32
N VAL A 29 7.18 -23.85 0.20
CA VAL A 29 8.23 -24.88 0.35
C VAL A 29 8.58 -25.11 1.82
N GLY A 30 8.02 -24.28 2.73
CA GLY A 30 8.41 -24.24 4.14
C GLY A 30 8.21 -25.54 4.91
N GLY A 31 7.23 -26.37 4.50
CA GLY A 31 7.05 -27.69 5.09
C GLY A 31 8.09 -28.73 4.65
N LEU A 32 8.59 -28.62 3.43
CA LEU A 32 9.54 -29.58 2.86
C LEU A 32 11.00 -29.14 3.01
N GLN A 33 11.30 -27.83 2.90
CA GLN A 33 12.68 -27.33 3.03
C GLN A 33 13.20 -27.40 4.46
N GLY A 34 12.39 -27.06 5.46
CA GLY A 34 12.80 -27.16 6.88
C GLY A 34 12.99 -28.63 7.30
N ARG A 35 12.03 -29.50 6.96
CA ARG A 35 12.11 -30.92 7.27
C ARG A 35 13.09 -31.67 6.38
N GLY A 36 13.17 -31.32 5.10
CA GLY A 36 14.11 -31.95 4.16
C GLY A 36 15.55 -31.61 4.47
N SER A 37 15.88 -30.36 4.86
CA SER A 37 17.22 -29.99 5.27
C SER A 37 17.61 -30.62 6.60
N LEU A 38 16.67 -30.74 7.54
CA LEU A 38 16.90 -31.40 8.82
C LEU A 38 17.06 -32.92 8.65
N LEU A 39 16.24 -33.54 7.81
CA LEU A 39 16.39 -34.94 7.45
C LEU A 39 17.69 -35.21 6.68
N LEU A 40 18.09 -34.32 5.78
CA LEU A 40 19.36 -34.41 5.08
C LEU A 40 20.55 -34.22 6.05
N MET A 41 20.48 -33.29 6.99
CA MET A 41 21.47 -33.15 8.05
C MET A 41 21.58 -34.39 8.94
N VAL A 42 20.43 -34.96 9.34
CA VAL A 42 20.39 -36.17 10.16
C VAL A 42 20.92 -37.38 9.34
N ALA A 43 20.56 -37.48 8.07
CA ALA A 43 21.06 -38.54 7.17
C ALA A 43 22.57 -38.41 6.93
N VAL A 44 23.09 -37.22 6.68
CA VAL A 44 24.54 -36.95 6.51
C VAL A 44 25.30 -37.22 7.80
N ALA A 45 24.76 -36.77 8.95
CA ALA A 45 25.38 -37.03 10.26
C ALA A 45 25.35 -38.50 10.61
N GLY A 46 24.23 -39.22 10.36
CA GLY A 46 24.08 -40.65 10.60
C GLY A 46 25.00 -41.50 9.70
N LEU A 47 25.05 -41.17 8.40
CA LEU A 47 25.97 -41.80 7.46
C LEU A 47 27.44 -41.51 7.83
N GLY A 48 27.74 -40.32 8.31
CA GLY A 48 29.07 -39.94 8.81
C GLY A 48 29.51 -40.76 10.01
N LEU A 49 28.62 -41.00 10.98
CA LEU A 49 28.90 -41.85 12.15
C LEU A 49 29.15 -43.32 11.75
N ILE A 50 28.39 -43.84 10.80
CA ILE A 50 28.57 -45.22 10.32
C ILE A 50 29.91 -45.37 9.58
N LEU A 51 30.28 -44.39 8.76
CA LEU A 51 31.50 -44.43 7.94
C LEU A 51 32.78 -44.10 8.72
N MET A 52 32.69 -43.39 9.87
CA MET A 52 33.84 -43.10 10.72
C MET A 52 34.53 -44.37 11.29
N ASN A 53 33.83 -45.51 11.31
CA ASN A 53 34.40 -46.75 11.79
C ASN A 53 35.25 -47.50 10.72
N GLN A 54 35.37 -46.96 9.50
CA GLN A 54 36.18 -47.54 8.45
C GLN A 54 37.33 -46.59 8.03
N PRO A 55 38.59 -46.94 8.18
CA PRO A 55 39.73 -46.02 8.05
C PRO A 55 39.92 -45.40 6.64
N GLY A 56 39.28 -45.92 5.60
CA GLY A 56 39.35 -45.38 4.24
C GLY A 56 38.27 -44.30 3.90
N PHE A 57 37.27 -44.13 4.74
CA PHE A 57 36.11 -43.28 4.40
C PHE A 57 35.94 -42.03 5.29
N ALA A 58 36.89 -41.76 6.17
CA ALA A 58 36.81 -40.65 7.13
C ALA A 58 36.65 -39.25 6.49
N LEU A 59 37.04 -39.06 5.21
CA LEU A 59 36.92 -37.80 4.49
C LEU A 59 35.52 -37.54 3.89
N LEU A 60 34.71 -38.57 3.68
CA LEU A 60 33.40 -38.40 3.05
C LEU A 60 32.42 -37.61 3.87
N PRO A 61 32.31 -37.79 5.21
CA PRO A 61 31.44 -36.93 6.05
C PRO A 61 31.86 -35.48 6.03
N LEU A 62 33.18 -35.19 6.01
CA LEU A 62 33.70 -33.82 5.94
C LEU A 62 33.35 -33.15 4.62
N LEU A 63 33.50 -33.86 3.49
CA LEU A 63 33.09 -33.37 2.17
C LEU A 63 31.57 -33.12 2.09
N GLY A 64 30.77 -34.02 2.65
CA GLY A 64 29.32 -33.88 2.74
C GLY A 64 28.91 -32.63 3.56
N LEU A 65 29.59 -32.38 4.69
CA LEU A 65 29.37 -31.21 5.51
C LEU A 65 29.75 -29.92 4.78
N LEU A 66 30.90 -29.91 4.11
CA LEU A 66 31.34 -28.76 3.30
C LEU A 66 30.39 -28.47 2.14
N ALA A 67 29.91 -29.50 1.44
CA ALA A 67 28.91 -29.33 0.38
C ALA A 67 27.58 -28.78 0.92
N LEU A 68 27.13 -29.26 2.08
CA LEU A 68 25.94 -28.75 2.75
C LEU A 68 26.12 -27.29 3.18
N MET A 69 27.27 -26.95 3.78
CA MET A 69 27.60 -25.57 4.17
C MET A 69 27.64 -24.63 2.95
N ALA A 70 28.24 -25.06 1.84
CA ALA A 70 28.27 -24.32 0.58
C ALA A 70 26.85 -24.13 0.01
N TYR A 71 26.02 -25.15 0.02
CA TYR A 71 24.63 -25.09 -0.41
C TYR A 71 23.80 -24.12 0.44
N LEU A 72 23.87 -24.24 1.77
CA LEU A 72 23.16 -23.35 2.70
C LEU A 72 23.62 -21.90 2.58
N SER A 73 24.94 -21.70 2.42
CA SER A 73 25.50 -20.34 2.22
C SER A 73 25.04 -19.73 0.89
N GLY A 74 24.95 -20.53 -0.18
CA GLY A 74 24.41 -20.12 -1.47
C GLY A 74 22.93 -19.69 -1.35
N GLN A 75 22.11 -20.50 -0.69
CA GLN A 75 20.71 -20.16 -0.45
C GLN A 75 20.55 -18.89 0.41
N ALA A 76 21.37 -18.72 1.43
CA ALA A 76 21.36 -17.53 2.26
C ALA A 76 21.77 -16.27 1.49
N ARG A 77 22.75 -16.36 0.60
CA ARG A 77 23.17 -15.25 -0.29
C ARG A 77 22.03 -14.84 -1.21
N THR A 78 21.44 -15.81 -1.93
CA THR A 78 20.30 -15.54 -2.83
C THR A 78 19.12 -14.90 -2.07
N ALA A 79 18.81 -15.39 -0.86
CA ALA A 79 17.74 -14.80 -0.04
C ALA A 79 18.05 -13.35 0.36
N ARG A 80 19.30 -13.04 0.74
CA ARG A 80 19.74 -11.68 1.08
C ARG A 80 19.69 -10.74 -0.14
N GLU A 81 20.10 -11.21 -1.31
CA GLU A 81 20.03 -10.44 -2.56
C GLU A 81 18.59 -10.10 -2.93
N LEU A 82 17.67 -11.10 -2.88
CA LEU A 82 16.24 -10.86 -3.12
C LEU A 82 15.66 -9.90 -2.08
N GLN A 83 16.01 -10.05 -0.80
CA GLN A 83 15.59 -9.14 0.27
C GLN A 83 16.08 -7.71 0.01
N ALA A 84 17.33 -7.54 -0.39
CA ALA A 84 17.90 -6.22 -0.73
C ALA A 84 17.16 -5.58 -1.93
N ARG A 85 16.83 -6.39 -2.95
CA ARG A 85 16.03 -5.93 -4.10
C ARG A 85 14.62 -5.50 -3.70
N VAL A 86 13.93 -6.28 -2.86
CA VAL A 86 12.59 -5.93 -2.34
C VAL A 86 12.65 -4.63 -1.53
N ASN A 87 13.66 -4.47 -0.66
CA ASN A 87 13.85 -3.24 0.10
C ASN A 87 14.09 -2.04 -0.81
N ARG A 88 14.93 -2.19 -1.85
CA ARG A 88 15.18 -1.12 -2.83
C ARG A 88 13.91 -0.70 -3.57
N VAL A 89 13.07 -1.65 -3.95
CA VAL A 89 11.79 -1.35 -4.60
C VAL A 89 10.89 -0.55 -3.66
N TRP A 90 10.86 -0.92 -2.37
CA TRP A 90 10.13 -0.18 -1.36
C TRP A 90 10.66 1.25 -1.20
N GLU A 91 11.98 1.43 -1.15
CA GLU A 91 12.63 2.76 -1.11
C GLU A 91 12.24 3.61 -2.33
N LEU A 92 12.26 3.03 -3.54
CA LEU A 92 11.80 3.72 -4.76
C LEU A 92 10.34 4.15 -4.67
N ALA A 93 9.47 3.30 -4.13
CA ALA A 93 8.06 3.64 -3.90
C ALA A 93 7.91 4.81 -2.91
N MET A 94 8.67 4.80 -1.81
CA MET A 94 8.64 5.86 -0.79
C MET A 94 9.11 7.22 -1.33
N ILE A 95 10.06 7.25 -2.28
CA ILE A 95 10.49 8.47 -2.96
C ILE A 95 9.65 8.77 -4.23
N ARG A 96 8.49 8.09 -4.38
CA ARG A 96 7.51 8.29 -5.45
C ARG A 96 8.00 8.01 -6.88
N ARG A 97 9.06 7.22 -7.03
CA ARG A 97 9.49 6.70 -8.34
C ARG A 97 8.66 5.48 -8.73
N TYR A 98 7.33 5.64 -8.72
CA TYR A 98 6.35 4.55 -8.81
C TYR A 98 6.50 3.67 -10.04
N ARG A 99 6.73 4.25 -11.23
CA ARG A 99 6.86 3.46 -12.47
C ARG A 99 8.08 2.56 -12.45
N GLU A 100 9.19 3.06 -11.95
CA GLU A 100 10.42 2.27 -11.82
C GLU A 100 10.27 1.19 -10.74
N ALA A 101 9.73 1.56 -9.58
CA ALA A 101 9.45 0.63 -8.50
C ALA A 101 8.51 -0.50 -8.95
N LEU A 102 7.45 -0.16 -9.70
CA LEU A 102 6.48 -1.12 -10.21
C LEU A 102 7.12 -2.13 -11.19
N GLY A 103 7.94 -1.67 -12.12
CA GLY A 103 8.66 -2.54 -13.04
C GLY A 103 9.59 -3.52 -12.32
N GLN A 104 10.38 -3.02 -11.35
CA GLN A 104 11.24 -3.88 -10.54
C GLN A 104 10.45 -4.84 -9.65
N ALA A 105 9.33 -4.39 -9.04
CA ALA A 105 8.47 -5.26 -8.24
C ALA A 105 7.84 -6.37 -9.09
N TRP A 106 7.43 -6.06 -10.30
CA TRP A 106 6.86 -7.02 -11.24
C TRP A 106 7.82 -8.17 -11.54
N ASP A 107 9.10 -7.86 -11.78
CA ASP A 107 10.14 -8.86 -12.02
C ASP A 107 10.49 -9.66 -10.74
N LEU A 108 10.23 -9.11 -9.56
CA LEU A 108 10.49 -9.79 -8.29
C LEU A 108 9.44 -10.86 -7.97
N VAL A 109 8.20 -10.74 -8.45
CA VAL A 109 7.14 -11.73 -8.18
C VAL A 109 7.59 -13.14 -8.60
N PRO A 110 8.00 -13.41 -9.85
CA PRO A 110 8.49 -14.72 -10.24
C PRO A 110 9.79 -15.12 -9.52
N ALA A 111 10.70 -14.16 -9.28
CA ALA A 111 11.97 -14.43 -8.62
C ALA A 111 11.81 -14.86 -7.14
N CYS A 112 10.77 -14.38 -6.47
CA CYS A 112 10.48 -14.67 -5.07
C CYS A 112 9.55 -15.89 -4.85
N ARG A 113 9.11 -16.61 -5.88
CA ARG A 113 8.15 -17.74 -5.77
C ARG A 113 8.46 -18.74 -4.66
N THR A 114 9.76 -19.07 -4.48
CA THR A 114 10.21 -20.04 -3.47
C THR A 114 10.42 -19.45 -2.08
N LYS A 115 10.17 -18.15 -1.90
CA LYS A 115 10.32 -17.39 -0.65
C LYS A 115 9.00 -16.65 -0.37
N PRO A 116 8.00 -17.31 0.24
CA PRO A 116 6.65 -16.77 0.40
C PRO A 116 6.60 -15.39 1.03
N ASP A 117 7.44 -15.13 2.05
CA ASP A 117 7.50 -13.83 2.73
C ASP A 117 7.97 -12.71 1.80
N LEU A 118 9.01 -12.96 0.99
CA LEU A 118 9.52 -11.99 0.02
C LEU A 118 8.55 -11.80 -1.14
N HIS A 119 7.90 -12.88 -1.57
CA HIS A 119 6.86 -12.82 -2.58
C HIS A 119 5.68 -11.97 -2.10
N GLY A 120 5.19 -12.21 -0.88
CA GLY A 120 4.12 -11.41 -0.28
C GLY A 120 4.50 -9.93 -0.18
N ARG A 121 5.74 -9.62 0.23
CA ARG A 121 6.25 -8.24 0.29
C ARG A 121 6.32 -7.59 -1.09
N ALA A 122 6.77 -8.30 -2.13
CA ALA A 122 6.79 -7.78 -3.50
C ALA A 122 5.37 -7.45 -4.00
N VAL A 123 4.40 -8.34 -3.75
CA VAL A 123 2.98 -8.09 -4.11
C VAL A 123 2.41 -6.93 -3.29
N THR A 124 2.77 -6.78 -2.00
CA THR A 124 2.35 -5.64 -1.17
C THR A 124 2.83 -4.31 -1.75
N VAL A 125 4.09 -4.26 -2.22
CA VAL A 125 4.62 -3.05 -2.87
C VAL A 125 3.88 -2.76 -4.17
N ILE A 126 3.59 -3.77 -5.00
CA ILE A 126 2.77 -3.60 -6.21
C ILE A 126 1.40 -3.02 -5.84
N ALA A 127 0.72 -3.59 -4.85
CA ALA A 127 -0.59 -3.11 -4.42
C ALA A 127 -0.56 -1.64 -3.97
N HIS A 128 0.43 -1.29 -3.15
CA HIS A 128 0.63 0.09 -2.70
C HIS A 128 0.86 1.05 -3.87
N ILE A 129 1.79 0.73 -4.76
CA ILE A 129 2.09 1.58 -5.93
C ILE A 129 0.87 1.74 -6.84
N LEU A 130 0.12 0.68 -7.08
CA LEU A 130 -1.10 0.74 -7.90
C LEU A 130 -2.14 1.65 -7.26
N GLY A 131 -2.32 1.57 -5.94
CA GLY A 131 -3.15 2.51 -5.19
C GLY A 131 -2.69 3.95 -5.39
N GLU A 132 -1.40 4.25 -5.22
CA GLU A 132 -0.84 5.60 -5.42
C GLU A 132 -0.98 6.11 -6.88
N LEU A 133 -1.03 5.20 -7.84
CA LEU A 133 -1.28 5.50 -9.25
C LEU A 133 -2.77 5.56 -9.62
N GLY A 134 -3.69 5.48 -8.66
CA GLY A 134 -5.14 5.48 -8.91
C GLY A 134 -5.63 4.26 -9.71
N LYS A 135 -4.89 3.14 -9.67
CA LYS A 135 -5.26 1.87 -10.28
C LYS A 135 -5.89 0.95 -9.24
N ASP A 136 -6.98 1.44 -8.63
CA ASP A 136 -7.61 0.84 -7.46
C ASP A 136 -8.14 -0.57 -7.69
N GLU A 137 -8.71 -0.86 -8.88
CA GLU A 137 -9.14 -2.21 -9.24
C GLU A 137 -7.98 -3.21 -9.24
N ALA A 138 -6.84 -2.82 -9.80
CA ALA A 138 -5.66 -3.68 -9.81
C ALA A 138 -5.04 -3.80 -8.41
N ALA A 139 -5.03 -2.72 -7.62
CA ALA A 139 -4.57 -2.76 -6.22
C ALA A 139 -5.43 -3.73 -5.40
N GLU A 140 -6.75 -3.73 -5.59
CA GLU A 140 -7.65 -4.65 -4.91
C GLU A 140 -7.38 -6.12 -5.25
N VAL A 141 -7.11 -6.43 -6.52
CA VAL A 141 -6.69 -7.79 -6.94
C VAL A 141 -5.46 -8.23 -6.17
N ALA A 142 -4.45 -7.35 -6.04
CA ALA A 142 -3.24 -7.67 -5.28
C ALA A 142 -3.52 -7.88 -3.79
N TYR A 143 -4.34 -7.03 -3.17
CA TYR A 143 -4.75 -7.20 -1.76
C TYR A 143 -5.56 -8.49 -1.55
N GLY A 144 -6.48 -8.82 -2.47
CA GLY A 144 -7.23 -10.07 -2.46
C GLY A 144 -6.29 -11.29 -2.50
N TYR A 145 -5.37 -11.29 -3.46
CA TYR A 145 -4.35 -12.35 -3.59
C TYR A 145 -3.53 -12.56 -2.30
N LEU A 146 -3.15 -11.48 -1.61
CA LEU A 146 -2.42 -11.57 -0.35
C LEU A 146 -3.30 -12.13 0.77
N MET A 147 -4.54 -11.67 0.87
CA MET A 147 -5.49 -12.11 1.90
C MET A 147 -5.80 -13.60 1.81
N ASP A 148 -5.94 -14.14 0.59
CA ASP A 148 -6.22 -15.56 0.36
C ASP A 148 -5.08 -16.47 0.81
N ARG A 149 -3.88 -15.91 1.03
CA ARG A 149 -2.66 -16.65 1.39
C ARG A 149 -2.17 -16.43 2.80
N LEU A 150 -2.71 -15.43 3.48
CA LEU A 150 -2.36 -15.16 4.87
C LEU A 150 -3.35 -15.85 5.82
N PRO A 151 -2.88 -16.40 6.93
CA PRO A 151 -3.77 -16.82 8.02
C PRO A 151 -4.66 -15.65 8.46
N ALA A 152 -5.90 -15.96 8.87
CA ALA A 152 -6.87 -14.93 9.25
C ALA A 152 -6.44 -14.10 10.47
N ASP A 153 -5.62 -14.69 11.33
CA ASP A 153 -5.02 -14.10 12.55
C ASP A 153 -3.66 -13.42 12.29
N HIS A 154 -3.20 -13.40 11.03
CA HIS A 154 -1.92 -12.76 10.71
C HIS A 154 -1.99 -11.24 10.97
N PRO A 155 -0.97 -10.63 11.62
CA PRO A 155 -0.99 -9.21 11.98
C PRO A 155 -1.25 -8.26 10.81
N LEU A 156 -0.81 -8.63 9.60
CA LEU A 156 -1.04 -7.83 8.38
C LEU A 156 -2.44 -8.02 7.79
N ALA A 157 -3.17 -9.09 8.13
CA ALA A 157 -4.46 -9.40 7.49
C ALA A 157 -5.47 -8.26 7.68
N LEU A 158 -5.52 -7.68 8.88
CA LEU A 158 -6.44 -6.59 9.19
C LEU A 158 -6.09 -5.32 8.39
N ARG A 159 -4.79 -5.00 8.31
CA ARG A 159 -4.31 -3.85 7.52
C ARG A 159 -4.61 -4.01 6.03
N LEU A 160 -4.40 -5.21 5.47
CA LEU A 160 -4.71 -5.51 4.07
C LEU A 160 -6.22 -5.42 3.77
N ARG A 161 -7.08 -5.84 4.73
CA ARG A 161 -8.54 -5.69 4.60
C ARG A 161 -8.95 -4.22 4.52
N VAL A 162 -8.34 -3.35 5.34
CA VAL A 162 -8.59 -1.91 5.28
C VAL A 162 -8.15 -1.33 3.93
N GLN A 163 -6.94 -1.67 3.46
CA GLN A 163 -6.45 -1.19 2.17
C GLN A 163 -7.30 -1.68 1.00
N ARG A 164 -7.76 -2.94 1.05
CA ARG A 164 -8.69 -3.46 0.05
C ARG A 164 -10.02 -2.72 0.07
N ALA A 165 -10.54 -2.40 1.25
CA ALA A 165 -11.76 -1.61 1.37
C ALA A 165 -11.62 -0.21 0.77
N VAL A 166 -10.50 0.47 1.02
CA VAL A 166 -10.18 1.77 0.42
C VAL A 166 -10.13 1.66 -1.11
N ALA A 167 -9.44 0.65 -1.65
CA ALA A 167 -9.35 0.43 -3.08
C ALA A 167 -10.74 0.16 -3.71
N ALA A 168 -11.63 -0.58 -3.03
CA ALA A 168 -13.01 -0.80 -3.46
C ALA A 168 -13.82 0.51 -3.48
N LEU A 169 -13.69 1.34 -2.44
CA LEU A 169 -14.35 2.66 -2.38
C LEU A 169 -13.86 3.58 -3.52
N CYS A 170 -12.55 3.69 -3.71
CA CYS A 170 -11.95 4.53 -4.75
C CYS A 170 -12.29 4.04 -6.18
N SER A 171 -12.54 2.74 -6.37
CA SER A 171 -13.02 2.17 -7.64
C SER A 171 -14.53 2.32 -7.87
N GLY A 172 -15.25 2.98 -6.95
CA GLY A 172 -16.70 3.22 -7.03
C GLY A 172 -17.57 2.06 -6.54
N ARG A 173 -17.00 0.98 -5.99
CA ARG A 173 -17.74 -0.14 -5.40
C ARG A 173 -18.07 0.12 -3.94
N LEU A 174 -18.92 1.10 -3.72
CA LEU A 174 -19.25 1.64 -2.40
C LEU A 174 -19.82 0.58 -1.44
N ALA A 175 -20.71 -0.30 -1.93
CA ALA A 175 -21.32 -1.34 -1.12
C ALA A 175 -20.28 -2.37 -0.61
N ASP A 176 -19.34 -2.79 -1.49
CA ASP A 176 -18.29 -3.74 -1.14
C ASP A 176 -17.31 -3.12 -0.14
N GLY A 177 -16.95 -1.84 -0.35
CA GLY A 177 -16.10 -1.08 0.55
C GLY A 177 -16.69 -0.89 1.94
N ASP A 178 -17.97 -0.51 2.01
CA ASP A 178 -18.70 -0.35 3.27
C ASP A 178 -18.78 -1.68 4.05
N GLU A 179 -19.16 -2.77 3.38
CA GLU A 179 -19.21 -4.08 4.01
C GLU A 179 -17.84 -4.52 4.53
N ALA A 180 -16.78 -4.27 3.76
CA ALA A 180 -15.40 -4.60 4.17
C ALA A 180 -14.97 -3.77 5.39
N LEU A 181 -15.24 -2.46 5.42
CA LEU A 181 -14.96 -1.59 6.56
C LEU A 181 -15.73 -2.00 7.82
N ARG A 182 -17.02 -2.33 7.67
CA ARG A 182 -17.83 -2.80 8.80
C ARG A 182 -17.26 -4.05 9.46
N LYS A 183 -16.74 -4.99 8.66
CA LYS A 183 -16.11 -6.22 9.17
C LYS A 183 -14.81 -5.98 9.94
N VAL A 184 -14.07 -4.92 9.63
CA VAL A 184 -12.78 -4.62 10.29
C VAL A 184 -12.90 -3.65 11.46
N ARG A 185 -14.01 -2.91 11.57
CA ARG A 185 -14.21 -1.83 12.54
C ARG A 185 -13.93 -2.29 13.98
N GLY A 186 -14.62 -3.30 14.46
CA GLY A 186 -14.47 -3.74 15.86
C GLY A 186 -13.06 -4.24 16.21
N ALA A 187 -12.43 -4.93 15.25
CA ALA A 187 -11.06 -5.40 15.44
C ALA A 187 -10.04 -4.23 15.39
N ALA A 188 -10.29 -3.20 14.60
CA ALA A 188 -9.43 -2.02 14.53
C ALA A 188 -9.59 -1.12 15.78
N GLU A 189 -10.79 -0.97 16.30
CA GLU A 189 -11.08 -0.20 17.52
C GLU A 189 -10.45 -0.84 18.77
N SER A 190 -10.32 -2.16 18.80
CA SER A 190 -9.63 -2.90 19.86
C SER A 190 -8.11 -3.01 19.67
N SER A 191 -7.60 -2.57 18.53
CA SER A 191 -6.17 -2.64 18.20
C SER A 191 -5.38 -1.54 18.92
N THR A 192 -4.21 -1.90 19.42
CA THR A 192 -3.23 -0.94 19.97
C THR A 192 -2.34 -0.31 18.89
N ASP A 193 -2.52 -0.69 17.62
CA ASP A 193 -1.76 -0.12 16.49
C ASP A 193 -2.36 1.22 16.04
N PRO A 194 -1.73 2.36 16.35
CA PRO A 194 -2.25 3.67 16.00
C PRO A 194 -2.32 3.90 14.48
N THR A 195 -1.44 3.26 13.70
CA THR A 195 -1.45 3.37 12.24
C THR A 195 -2.65 2.66 11.64
N LEU A 196 -3.06 1.52 12.22
CA LEU A 196 -4.27 0.82 11.78
C LEU A 196 -5.53 1.64 12.08
N ALA A 197 -5.63 2.22 13.27
CA ALA A 197 -6.74 3.08 13.66
C ALA A 197 -6.83 4.29 12.72
N ALA A 198 -5.70 4.93 12.41
CA ALA A 198 -5.60 6.02 11.45
C ALA A 198 -6.04 5.59 10.04
N SER A 199 -5.63 4.40 9.59
CA SER A 199 -6.02 3.87 8.27
C SER A 199 -7.52 3.61 8.17
N VAL A 200 -8.17 3.11 9.24
CA VAL A 200 -9.63 2.95 9.29
C VAL A 200 -10.34 4.31 9.27
N ARG A 201 -9.80 5.30 9.99
CA ARG A 201 -10.35 6.66 9.97
C ARG A 201 -10.24 7.29 8.58
N MET A 202 -9.11 7.13 7.90
CA MET A 202 -8.93 7.54 6.51
C MET A 202 -9.95 6.85 5.58
N ALA A 203 -10.14 5.54 5.73
CA ALA A 203 -11.08 4.80 4.92
C ALA A 203 -12.54 5.27 5.10
N ARG A 204 -12.93 5.61 6.33
CA ARG A 204 -14.25 6.24 6.59
C ARG A 204 -14.37 7.60 5.90
N LEU A 205 -13.35 8.44 6.00
CA LEU A 205 -13.34 9.73 5.33
C LEU A 205 -13.46 9.59 3.80
N VAL A 206 -12.77 8.62 3.20
CA VAL A 206 -12.94 8.27 1.79
C VAL A 206 -14.38 7.86 1.50
N GLN A 207 -14.98 7.02 2.34
CA GLN A 207 -16.39 6.62 2.21
C GLN A 207 -17.32 7.82 2.27
N ASP A 208 -17.19 8.68 3.28
CA ASP A 208 -18.05 9.87 3.47
C ASP A 208 -17.98 10.80 2.27
N VAL A 209 -16.80 11.01 1.71
CA VAL A 209 -16.60 11.81 0.49
C VAL A 209 -17.31 11.20 -0.70
N HIS A 210 -17.11 9.91 -0.96
CA HIS A 210 -17.71 9.23 -2.12
C HIS A 210 -19.24 9.05 -1.98
N THR A 211 -19.78 9.04 -0.77
CA THR A 211 -21.22 8.96 -0.52
C THR A 211 -21.88 10.34 -0.35
N GLY A 212 -21.08 11.43 -0.34
CA GLY A 212 -21.58 12.79 -0.19
C GLY A 212 -21.97 13.17 1.24
N HIS A 213 -21.57 12.39 2.26
CA HIS A 213 -21.84 12.65 3.68
C HIS A 213 -20.85 13.69 4.26
N TYR A 214 -20.73 14.83 3.59
CA TYR A 214 -19.74 15.86 3.95
C TYR A 214 -19.97 16.45 5.36
N ALA A 215 -21.24 16.60 5.78
CA ALA A 215 -21.56 17.11 7.10
C ALA A 215 -21.09 16.17 8.22
N ASP A 216 -21.26 14.87 8.03
CA ASP A 216 -20.79 13.85 8.99
C ASP A 216 -19.27 13.87 9.08
N ALA A 217 -18.56 13.95 7.93
CA ALA A 217 -17.11 14.03 7.88
C ALA A 217 -16.55 15.24 8.66
N ILE A 218 -17.17 16.41 8.56
CA ILE A 218 -16.68 17.62 9.26
C ILE A 218 -17.10 17.68 10.72
N SER A 219 -18.17 17.01 11.14
CA SER A 219 -18.63 17.00 12.54
C SER A 219 -17.55 16.49 13.49
N GLU A 220 -16.67 15.62 13.01
CA GLU A 220 -15.54 15.04 13.76
C GLU A 220 -14.18 15.46 13.21
N ALA A 221 -14.09 16.58 12.47
CA ALA A 221 -12.89 16.98 11.74
C ALA A 221 -11.63 17.07 12.61
N GLU A 222 -11.71 17.70 13.79
CA GLU A 222 -10.57 17.83 14.71
C GLU A 222 -10.08 16.48 15.24
N GLN A 223 -11.01 15.60 15.57
CA GLN A 223 -10.67 14.23 15.99
C GLN A 223 -10.06 13.45 14.83
N THR A 224 -10.59 13.64 13.62
CA THR A 224 -10.07 13.01 12.40
C THR A 224 -8.65 13.50 12.10
N GLU A 225 -8.39 14.82 12.14
CA GLU A 225 -7.05 15.36 11.95
C GLU A 225 -6.02 14.77 12.94
N ALA A 226 -6.40 14.73 14.24
CA ALA A 226 -5.54 14.14 15.26
C ALA A 226 -5.29 12.63 15.04
N ALA A 227 -6.33 11.90 14.63
CA ALA A 227 -6.25 10.47 14.37
C ALA A 227 -5.41 10.12 13.13
N LEU A 228 -5.26 11.04 12.16
CA LEU A 228 -4.47 10.82 10.95
C LEU A 228 -2.95 11.02 11.15
N LEU A 229 -2.51 11.65 12.23
CA LEU A 229 -1.09 11.93 12.50
C LEU A 229 -0.16 10.70 12.37
N PRO A 230 -0.55 9.47 12.82
CA PRO A 230 0.29 8.29 12.67
C PRO A 230 0.57 7.86 11.21
N LEU A 231 -0.19 8.38 10.23
CA LEU A 231 0.04 8.11 8.81
C LEU A 231 1.22 8.92 8.24
N GLY A 232 1.75 9.90 8.97
CA GLY A 232 2.86 10.72 8.50
C GLY A 232 2.49 11.51 7.25
N ILE A 233 3.27 11.34 6.17
CA ILE A 233 3.04 12.05 4.90
C ILE A 233 1.69 11.70 4.25
N ASP A 234 1.18 10.48 4.45
CA ASP A 234 -0.09 10.04 3.88
C ASP A 234 -1.30 10.71 4.56
N ALA A 235 -1.12 11.37 5.72
CA ALA A 235 -2.14 12.22 6.33
C ALA A 235 -2.57 13.38 5.40
N ALA A 236 -1.70 13.76 4.44
CA ALA A 236 -2.03 14.78 3.44
C ALA A 236 -3.30 14.45 2.65
N TYR A 237 -3.51 13.18 2.30
CA TYR A 237 -4.73 12.77 1.62
C TYR A 237 -5.98 13.01 2.49
N GLY A 238 -5.90 12.71 3.77
CA GLY A 238 -6.99 12.98 4.71
C GLY A 238 -7.26 14.48 4.89
N HIS A 239 -6.22 15.29 5.00
CA HIS A 239 -6.39 16.74 5.03
C HIS A 239 -7.02 17.28 3.75
N GLY A 240 -6.63 16.76 2.58
CA GLY A 240 -7.24 17.12 1.30
C GLY A 240 -8.72 16.74 1.21
N LEU A 241 -9.09 15.53 1.66
CA LEU A 241 -10.48 15.08 1.67
C LEU A 241 -11.35 15.88 2.67
N LEU A 242 -10.82 16.22 3.86
CA LEU A 242 -11.51 17.11 4.79
C LEU A 242 -11.68 18.51 4.19
N ALA A 243 -10.64 19.04 3.54
CA ALA A 243 -10.73 20.33 2.85
C ALA A 243 -11.85 20.32 1.79
N LEU A 244 -11.99 19.21 1.04
CA LEU A 244 -13.06 19.03 0.07
C LEU A 244 -14.45 19.05 0.73
N CYS A 245 -14.62 18.38 1.87
CA CYS A 245 -15.87 18.38 2.61
C CYS A 245 -16.26 19.79 3.06
N PHE A 246 -15.33 20.55 3.65
CA PHE A 246 -15.56 21.94 4.04
C PHE A 246 -15.88 22.83 2.83
N HIS A 247 -15.18 22.66 1.73
CA HIS A 247 -15.41 23.40 0.48
C HIS A 247 -16.82 23.13 -0.07
N HIS A 248 -17.24 21.86 -0.18
CA HIS A 248 -18.58 21.52 -0.64
C HIS A 248 -19.68 22.12 0.22
N LEU A 249 -19.53 22.14 1.54
CA LEU A 249 -20.53 22.73 2.43
C LEU A 249 -20.52 24.25 2.36
N SER A 250 -19.36 24.90 2.16
CA SER A 250 -19.32 26.36 1.97
C SER A 250 -20.05 26.82 0.71
N GLU A 251 -20.03 25.99 -0.36
CA GLU A 251 -20.68 26.35 -1.62
C GLU A 251 -22.16 25.94 -1.69
N ARG A 252 -22.50 24.77 -1.14
CA ARG A 252 -23.78 24.10 -1.41
C ARG A 252 -24.76 24.12 -0.25
N ASP A 253 -24.35 24.50 0.95
CA ASP A 253 -25.29 24.55 2.07
C ASP A 253 -26.24 25.76 1.94
N PRO A 254 -27.54 25.53 1.61
CA PRO A 254 -28.48 26.62 1.46
C PRO A 254 -28.87 27.26 2.80
N ALA A 255 -28.63 26.56 3.92
CA ALA A 255 -28.98 27.03 5.27
C ALA A 255 -27.84 27.87 5.90
N ALA A 256 -26.61 27.77 5.37
CA ALA A 256 -25.50 28.52 5.91
C ALA A 256 -25.58 30.01 5.53
N ASP A 257 -25.44 30.87 6.51
CA ASP A 257 -25.31 32.33 6.29
C ASP A 257 -23.92 32.71 5.75
N ALA A 258 -23.75 33.93 5.29
CA ALA A 258 -22.49 34.39 4.70
C ALA A 258 -21.28 34.23 5.64
N PRO A 259 -21.32 34.59 6.92
CA PRO A 259 -20.20 34.41 7.82
C PRO A 259 -19.87 32.92 8.05
N GLN A 260 -20.87 32.03 8.12
CA GLN A 260 -20.65 30.59 8.25
C GLN A 260 -19.99 30.01 7.00
N LYS A 261 -20.43 30.40 5.80
CA LYS A 261 -19.79 30.01 4.54
C LYS A 261 -18.33 30.44 4.48
N GLN A 262 -18.05 31.66 4.92
CA GLN A 262 -16.68 32.16 4.98
C GLN A 262 -15.82 31.36 5.94
N GLN A 263 -16.30 30.99 7.13
CA GLN A 263 -15.57 30.15 8.08
C GLN A 263 -15.28 28.76 7.50
N LEU A 264 -16.26 28.15 6.81
CA LEU A 264 -16.08 26.87 6.15
C LEU A 264 -15.01 26.95 5.04
N ALA A 265 -15.04 28.01 4.23
CA ALA A 265 -14.05 28.24 3.17
C ALA A 265 -12.64 28.47 3.72
N GLU A 266 -12.50 29.27 4.80
CA GLU A 266 -11.21 29.48 5.48
C GLU A 266 -10.65 28.17 6.05
N ARG A 267 -11.51 27.32 6.64
CA ARG A 267 -11.11 26.00 7.14
C ARG A 267 -10.70 25.07 6.02
N ALA A 268 -11.45 25.05 4.90
CA ALA A 268 -11.09 24.31 3.70
C ALA A 268 -9.70 24.69 3.19
N LYS A 269 -9.44 25.99 3.07
CA LYS A 269 -8.14 26.52 2.65
C LYS A 269 -7.02 26.10 3.60
N ALA A 270 -7.19 26.26 4.91
CA ALA A 270 -6.18 25.91 5.89
C ALA A 270 -5.80 24.41 5.83
N LEU A 271 -6.78 23.53 5.64
CA LEU A 271 -6.56 22.09 5.48
C LEU A 271 -5.88 21.76 4.14
N TRP A 272 -6.27 22.44 3.06
CA TRP A 272 -5.62 22.28 1.77
C TRP A 272 -4.17 22.72 1.78
N ASP A 273 -3.89 23.88 2.37
CA ASP A 273 -2.53 24.38 2.56
C ASP A 273 -1.68 23.37 3.37
N LYS A 274 -2.26 22.78 4.43
CA LYS A 274 -1.61 21.74 5.23
C LYS A 274 -1.34 20.47 4.41
N ALA A 275 -2.28 20.04 3.57
CA ALA A 275 -2.10 18.90 2.69
C ALA A 275 -0.99 19.14 1.66
N THR A 276 -0.96 20.31 1.04
CA THR A 276 0.00 20.67 -0.02
C THR A 276 1.41 20.94 0.48
N LEU A 277 1.59 21.21 1.78
CA LEU A 277 2.90 21.24 2.43
C LEU A 277 3.54 19.83 2.48
N LEU A 278 2.74 18.78 2.57
CA LEU A 278 3.22 17.41 2.67
C LEU A 278 3.36 16.74 1.29
N ILE A 279 2.41 16.98 0.41
CA ILE A 279 2.32 16.36 -0.92
C ILE A 279 1.94 17.43 -1.96
N PRO A 280 2.65 17.52 -3.10
CA PRO A 280 2.29 18.46 -4.15
C PRO A 280 0.81 18.32 -4.58
N ALA A 281 0.13 19.45 -4.79
CA ALA A 281 -1.29 19.48 -5.16
C ALA A 281 -1.62 18.61 -6.39
N SER A 282 -0.74 18.59 -7.40
CA SER A 282 -0.88 17.75 -8.60
C SER A 282 -0.91 16.26 -8.26
N ALA A 283 -0.12 15.81 -7.28
CA ALA A 283 -0.08 14.42 -6.86
C ALA A 283 -1.32 14.05 -6.01
N LEU A 284 -1.80 14.97 -5.16
CA LEU A 284 -3.06 14.78 -4.42
C LEU A 284 -4.24 14.61 -5.38
N VAL A 285 -4.37 15.51 -6.36
CA VAL A 285 -5.45 15.47 -7.36
C VAL A 285 -5.30 14.27 -8.31
N TYR A 286 -4.08 13.86 -8.62
CA TYR A 286 -3.86 12.65 -9.40
C TYR A 286 -4.41 11.40 -8.70
N ARG A 287 -4.17 11.29 -7.40
CA ARG A 287 -4.64 10.16 -6.57
C ARG A 287 -6.15 10.25 -6.27
N HIS A 288 -6.65 11.45 -6.00
CA HIS A 288 -8.06 11.73 -5.70
C HIS A 288 -8.56 12.84 -6.64
N PRO A 289 -9.10 12.49 -7.83
CA PRO A 289 -9.57 13.48 -8.80
C PRO A 289 -10.67 14.41 -8.28
N ASP A 290 -11.39 13.98 -7.23
CA ASP A 290 -12.42 14.79 -6.57
C ASP A 290 -11.84 16.05 -5.92
N LEU A 291 -10.53 16.10 -5.65
CA LEU A 291 -9.85 17.27 -5.10
C LEU A 291 -9.62 18.40 -6.12
N LYS A 292 -9.95 18.21 -7.40
CA LYS A 292 -9.79 19.25 -8.45
C LYS A 292 -10.41 20.62 -8.10
N PRO A 293 -11.58 20.71 -7.48
CA PRO A 293 -12.17 22.00 -7.11
C PRO A 293 -11.26 22.85 -6.22
N LEU A 294 -10.41 22.21 -5.40
CA LEU A 294 -9.50 22.89 -4.48
C LEU A 294 -8.25 23.50 -5.18
N LEU A 295 -7.96 23.14 -6.43
CA LEU A 295 -6.87 23.75 -7.21
C LEU A 295 -7.15 25.19 -7.62
N HIS A 296 -8.42 25.53 -7.78
CA HIS A 296 -8.87 26.83 -8.20
C HIS A 296 -9.98 27.28 -7.24
N PRO A 297 -9.62 27.74 -6.03
CA PRO A 297 -10.62 28.37 -5.17
C PRO A 297 -11.29 29.49 -5.97
N PRO A 298 -12.61 29.67 -5.87
CA PRO A 298 -13.31 30.72 -6.57
C PRO A 298 -12.57 32.04 -6.31
N THR A 299 -12.10 32.66 -7.37
CA THR A 299 -11.49 33.99 -7.33
C THR A 299 -12.53 34.91 -6.74
N ASP A 300 -12.20 35.52 -5.61
CA ASP A 300 -13.04 36.52 -4.92
C ASP A 300 -13.59 37.49 -5.96
N PRO A 301 -14.91 37.58 -6.19
CA PRO A 301 -15.48 38.48 -7.21
C PRO A 301 -15.11 39.96 -6.95
N SER A 302 -14.60 40.30 -5.74
CA SER A 302 -14.09 41.60 -5.40
C SER A 302 -12.72 41.94 -5.99
N THR A 303 -12.01 40.97 -6.59
CA THR A 303 -10.67 41.21 -7.19
C THR A 303 -10.71 41.43 -8.70
N THR A 304 -11.90 41.56 -9.29
CA THR A 304 -11.99 42.07 -10.68
C THR A 304 -11.58 43.56 -10.64
N ILE A 305 -10.29 43.80 -10.73
CA ILE A 305 -9.75 45.17 -10.99
C ILE A 305 -10.29 45.53 -12.35
N GLU A 306 -11.34 46.33 -12.35
CA GLU A 306 -11.86 46.96 -13.56
C GLU A 306 -10.70 47.77 -14.17
N PRO A 307 -10.26 47.46 -15.42
CA PRO A 307 -9.19 48.24 -16.02
C PRO A 307 -9.63 49.68 -16.10
N ALA A 308 -8.84 50.58 -15.51
CA ALA A 308 -9.10 52.04 -15.57
C ALA A 308 -9.29 52.43 -17.06
N PRO A 309 -10.32 53.27 -17.36
CA PRO A 309 -10.54 53.72 -18.72
C PRO A 309 -9.29 54.49 -19.21
N PRO A 310 -8.89 54.34 -20.45
CA PRO A 310 -7.76 55.10 -21.01
C PRO A 310 -8.13 56.57 -21.05
N GLU A 311 -7.22 57.43 -20.53
CA GLU A 311 -7.27 58.89 -20.68
C GLU A 311 -7.03 59.35 -22.10
#